data_dedde1547f7736e49bb18838344b16ab
#
_entry.id   dedde1547f7736e49bb18838344b16ab
#
_cell.length_a   1.000
_cell.length_b   1.000
_cell.length_c   1.000
_cell.angle_alpha   90.00
_cell.angle_beta   90.00
_cell.angle_gamma   90.00
#
_symmetry.space_group_name_H-M   'P 1'
#
loop_
_entity.id
_entity.type
_entity.pdbx_description
1 polymer ?
#
loop_
_entity_poly.entity_id
_entity_poly.type
_entity_poly.pdbx_seq_one_letter_code
_entity_poly.pdbx_strand_id
1 'polypeptide(L)'
;EANDKLDLISEPTTATEYICLNVEKVPFNNKDFRKALNYAIDKKSIIDSIFSGRGKVAKSIVNPNVFGYYDGLEEYPYDIEKAKELIEKSGLKDTKFALYVNDSPVRLQVAQIIQANLKDVGIDMKIETLEWGTYLQKTGEGDFTAYLGGWISGTSDADIVLYPLLDSKSIGFPGNRARYSNPEFDKEVEAARVALSPEERKEHFKNAQIIAQNDSPLIVLYNKNENIGINKRVKGFEYDPTTMHKFKNLEIK
;
A
#
# COMPACT_ATOMS: atom_id res chain seq x y z
N GLU A 1 11.90 -25.40 -9.96
CA GLU A 1 12.27 -26.13 -11.18
C GLU A 1 11.43 -25.58 -12.34
N ALA A 2 12.08 -25.32 -13.49
CA ALA A 2 11.38 -24.87 -14.68
C ALA A 2 10.44 -26.00 -15.16
N ASN A 3 9.16 -25.69 -15.31
CA ASN A 3 8.20 -26.63 -15.88
C ASN A 3 8.08 -26.37 -17.37
N ASP A 4 8.65 -27.26 -18.19
CA ASP A 4 8.70 -27.13 -19.66
C ASP A 4 7.31 -26.99 -20.33
N LYS A 5 6.25 -27.29 -19.61
CA LYS A 5 4.85 -27.17 -20.09
C LYS A 5 4.21 -25.83 -19.81
N LEU A 6 4.88 -24.96 -19.03
CA LEU A 6 4.36 -23.67 -18.61
C LEU A 6 5.21 -22.52 -19.15
N ASP A 7 4.56 -21.44 -19.54
CA ASP A 7 5.15 -20.13 -19.71
C ASP A 7 4.82 -19.29 -18.46
N LEU A 8 5.79 -18.53 -17.95
CA LEU A 8 5.59 -17.61 -16.84
C LEU A 8 5.40 -16.20 -17.41
N ILE A 9 4.25 -15.60 -17.11
CA ILE A 9 4.01 -14.16 -17.28
C ILE A 9 4.27 -13.49 -15.93
N SER A 10 5.06 -12.42 -15.92
CA SER A 10 5.34 -11.63 -14.72
C SER A 10 5.21 -10.15 -15.08
N GLU A 11 4.02 -9.60 -14.89
CA GLU A 11 3.66 -8.26 -15.33
C GLU A 11 3.22 -7.36 -14.17
N PRO A 12 3.48 -6.04 -14.26
CA PRO A 12 3.06 -5.08 -13.23
C PRO A 12 1.54 -5.00 -13.12
N THR A 13 1.03 -4.97 -11.89
CA THR A 13 -0.40 -4.75 -11.61
C THR A 13 -0.71 -3.27 -11.34
N THR A 14 -1.99 -2.95 -11.06
CA THR A 14 -2.42 -1.68 -10.47
C THR A 14 -2.47 -1.72 -8.95
N ALA A 15 -1.92 -2.78 -8.33
CA ALA A 15 -1.95 -2.98 -6.89
C ALA A 15 -0.80 -2.24 -6.18
N THR A 16 -1.10 -1.68 -5.02
CA THR A 16 -0.11 -1.16 -4.06
C THR A 16 -0.36 -1.79 -2.70
N GLU A 17 0.68 -2.38 -2.10
CA GLU A 17 0.65 -2.91 -0.73
C GLU A 17 1.15 -1.83 0.25
N TYR A 18 0.52 -1.77 1.43
CA TYR A 18 0.79 -0.73 2.42
C TYR A 18 0.50 -1.19 3.84
N ILE A 19 1.03 -0.47 4.82
CA ILE A 19 0.57 -0.51 6.20
C ILE A 19 -0.39 0.66 6.40
N CYS A 20 -1.61 0.37 6.83
CA CYS A 20 -2.57 1.39 7.25
C CYS A 20 -2.39 1.68 8.74
N LEU A 21 -2.30 2.95 9.09
CA LEU A 21 -2.12 3.43 10.45
C LEU A 21 -3.42 4.09 10.91
N ASN A 22 -3.96 3.69 12.07
CA ASN A 22 -5.10 4.39 12.65
C ASN A 22 -4.62 5.70 13.28
N VAL A 23 -4.78 6.82 12.57
CA VAL A 23 -4.23 8.11 12.98
C VAL A 23 -4.94 8.76 14.19
N GLU A 24 -6.06 8.21 14.64
CA GLU A 24 -6.73 8.61 15.88
C GLU A 24 -6.12 7.96 17.13
N LYS A 25 -5.32 6.87 16.95
CA LYS A 25 -4.75 6.10 18.05
C LYS A 25 -3.26 6.38 18.26
N VAL A 26 -2.83 6.38 19.52
CA VAL A 26 -1.42 6.36 19.88
C VAL A 26 -0.83 5.01 19.42
N PRO A 27 0.36 4.98 18.80
CA PRO A 27 1.31 6.09 18.59
C PRO A 27 1.06 6.87 17.29
N PHE A 28 0.10 6.46 16.45
CA PHE A 28 -0.08 6.93 15.08
C PHE A 28 -0.79 8.27 14.95
N ASN A 29 -1.26 8.87 16.05
CA ASN A 29 -1.70 10.27 16.07
C ASN A 29 -0.50 11.26 15.95
N ASN A 30 0.74 10.80 16.10
CA ASN A 30 1.95 11.61 15.92
C ASN A 30 2.51 11.46 14.51
N LYS A 31 2.59 12.56 13.76
CA LYS A 31 3.05 12.59 12.37
C LYS A 31 4.54 12.24 12.21
N ASP A 32 5.40 12.73 13.12
CA ASP A 32 6.83 12.44 13.07
C ASP A 32 7.08 10.93 13.29
N PHE A 33 6.31 10.30 14.19
CA PHE A 33 6.38 8.86 14.38
C PHE A 33 5.96 8.09 13.14
N ARG A 34 4.87 8.49 12.44
CA ARG A 34 4.48 7.85 11.17
C ARG A 34 5.54 7.97 10.10
N LYS A 35 6.19 9.15 10.00
CA LYS A 35 7.31 9.37 9.08
C LYS A 35 8.52 8.51 9.45
N ALA A 36 8.84 8.38 10.73
CA ALA A 36 9.94 7.53 11.18
C ALA A 36 9.81 6.09 10.68
N LEU A 37 8.60 5.51 10.72
CA LEU A 37 8.37 4.16 10.24
C LEU A 37 8.63 4.00 8.73
N ASN A 38 8.38 5.05 7.93
CA ASN A 38 8.70 5.02 6.50
C ASN A 38 10.21 4.87 6.25
N TYR A 39 11.05 5.51 7.08
CA TYR A 39 12.51 5.38 7.00
C TYR A 39 13.04 4.09 7.63
N ALA A 40 12.33 3.55 8.63
CA ALA A 40 12.74 2.35 9.35
C ALA A 40 12.53 1.05 8.58
N ILE A 41 11.70 1.04 7.53
CA ILE A 41 11.34 -0.19 6.80
C ILE A 41 12.14 -0.31 5.50
N ASP A 42 12.96 -1.36 5.40
CA ASP A 42 13.68 -1.72 4.16
C ASP A 42 12.72 -2.38 3.15
N LYS A 43 12.05 -1.53 2.38
CA LYS A 43 11.09 -1.95 1.36
C LYS A 43 11.74 -2.75 0.23
N LYS A 44 13.01 -2.45 -0.06
CA LYS A 44 13.76 -3.17 -1.10
C LYS A 44 14.06 -4.60 -0.67
N SER A 45 14.48 -4.82 0.57
CA SER A 45 14.75 -6.16 1.09
C SER A 45 13.49 -7.04 1.08
N ILE A 46 12.30 -6.47 1.31
CA ILE A 46 11.02 -7.18 1.18
C ILE A 46 10.83 -7.69 -0.25
N ILE A 47 11.04 -6.83 -1.25
CA ILE A 47 10.87 -7.19 -2.66
C ILE A 47 11.88 -8.27 -3.08
N ASP A 48 13.13 -8.11 -2.70
CA ASP A 48 14.20 -9.03 -3.07
C ASP A 48 13.99 -10.42 -2.43
N SER A 49 13.66 -10.46 -1.13
CA SER A 49 13.56 -11.70 -0.37
C SER A 49 12.29 -12.50 -0.66
N ILE A 50 11.15 -11.82 -0.83
CA ILE A 50 9.84 -12.48 -0.95
C ILE A 50 9.44 -12.66 -2.40
N PHE A 51 9.73 -11.66 -3.25
CA PHE A 51 9.29 -11.64 -4.64
C PHE A 51 10.42 -11.88 -5.65
N SER A 52 11.62 -12.23 -5.19
CA SER A 52 12.80 -12.44 -6.06
C SER A 52 13.08 -11.24 -6.98
N GLY A 53 12.93 -10.03 -6.44
CA GLY A 53 13.12 -8.77 -7.15
C GLY A 53 11.96 -8.38 -8.10
N ARG A 54 10.87 -9.16 -8.15
CA ARG A 54 9.72 -8.88 -9.03
C ARG A 54 8.74 -7.93 -8.38
N GLY A 55 9.01 -6.64 -8.51
CA GLY A 55 8.22 -5.56 -7.96
C GLY A 55 9.02 -4.27 -7.91
N LYS A 56 8.39 -3.20 -7.46
CA LYS A 56 9.03 -1.88 -7.28
C LYS A 56 8.67 -1.32 -5.93
N VAL A 57 9.58 -0.58 -5.30
CA VAL A 57 9.25 0.23 -4.12
C VAL A 57 8.18 1.25 -4.50
N ALA A 58 7.16 1.35 -3.68
CA ALA A 58 6.07 2.30 -3.92
C ALA A 58 6.44 3.68 -3.34
N LYS A 59 6.23 4.74 -4.12
CA LYS A 59 6.34 6.13 -3.68
C LYS A 59 5.01 6.73 -3.26
N SER A 60 3.91 6.19 -3.82
CA SER A 60 2.54 6.64 -3.58
C SER A 60 1.62 5.44 -3.37
N ILE A 61 0.48 5.68 -2.73
CA ILE A 61 -0.63 4.71 -2.72
C ILE A 61 -1.23 4.53 -4.12
N VAL A 62 -1.17 5.55 -4.97
CA VAL A 62 -1.51 5.46 -6.39
C VAL A 62 -0.38 4.72 -7.12
N ASN A 63 -0.72 3.63 -7.82
CA ASN A 63 0.25 2.81 -8.55
C ASN A 63 0.70 3.51 -9.84
N PRO A 64 1.96 3.34 -10.31
CA PRO A 64 2.44 3.92 -11.56
C PRO A 64 1.63 3.59 -12.82
N ASN A 65 0.91 2.47 -12.82
CA ASN A 65 0.04 2.06 -13.94
C ASN A 65 -1.39 2.64 -13.86
N VAL A 66 -1.60 3.62 -12.99
CA VAL A 66 -2.92 4.23 -12.73
C VAL A 66 -2.91 5.68 -13.20
N PHE A 67 -3.96 6.09 -13.94
CA PHE A 67 -4.14 7.48 -14.31
C PHE A 67 -4.15 8.38 -13.07
N GLY A 68 -3.44 9.49 -13.13
CA GLY A 68 -3.30 10.42 -12.00
C GLY A 68 -2.12 10.11 -11.07
N TYR A 69 -1.32 9.05 -11.33
CA TYR A 69 -0.05 8.85 -10.64
C TYR A 69 0.88 10.04 -10.84
N TYR A 70 1.54 10.47 -9.77
CA TYR A 70 2.55 11.51 -9.80
C TYR A 70 3.94 10.94 -9.49
N ASP A 71 4.84 10.94 -10.48
CA ASP A 71 6.19 10.36 -10.35
C ASP A 71 7.17 11.25 -9.58
N GLY A 72 6.86 12.54 -9.43
CA GLY A 72 7.71 13.51 -8.76
C GLY A 72 7.75 13.42 -7.22
N LEU A 73 7.10 12.42 -6.61
CA LEU A 73 7.25 12.16 -5.18
C LEU A 73 8.64 11.57 -4.90
N GLU A 74 9.26 12.06 -3.83
CA GLU A 74 10.49 11.47 -3.33
C GLU A 74 10.19 10.15 -2.60
N GLU A 75 11.07 9.17 -2.79
CA GLU A 75 11.02 7.93 -2.03
C GLU A 75 11.50 8.19 -0.60
N TYR A 76 10.86 7.54 0.39
CA TYR A 76 11.44 7.42 1.72
C TYR A 76 12.54 6.33 1.68
N PRO A 77 13.83 6.69 1.66
CA PRO A 77 14.90 5.69 1.66
C PRO A 77 14.93 4.96 3.01
N TYR A 78 15.47 3.74 3.01
CA TYR A 78 15.77 3.05 4.25
C TYR A 78 16.92 3.78 4.96
N ASP A 79 16.62 4.39 6.11
CA ASP A 79 17.57 5.20 6.89
C ASP A 79 17.27 5.06 8.39
N ILE A 80 18.02 4.16 9.05
CA ILE A 80 17.86 3.86 10.47
C ILE A 80 18.16 5.09 11.34
N GLU A 81 19.16 5.88 11.00
CA GLU A 81 19.53 7.03 11.82
C GLU A 81 18.47 8.13 11.73
N LYS A 82 17.93 8.36 10.54
CA LYS A 82 16.79 9.29 10.37
C LYS A 82 15.52 8.79 11.07
N ALA A 83 15.27 7.50 11.03
CA ALA A 83 14.15 6.90 11.77
C ALA A 83 14.29 7.12 13.28
N LYS A 84 15.46 6.86 13.85
CA LYS A 84 15.74 7.08 15.29
C LYS A 84 15.60 8.55 15.69
N GLU A 85 16.13 9.48 14.88
CA GLU A 85 15.97 10.92 15.10
C GLU A 85 14.49 11.31 15.22
N LEU A 86 13.67 10.86 14.28
CA LEU A 86 12.24 11.17 14.26
C LEU A 86 11.47 10.49 15.40
N ILE A 87 11.85 9.26 15.79
CA ILE A 87 11.27 8.57 16.94
C ILE A 87 11.58 9.36 18.24
N GLU A 88 12.82 9.79 18.41
CA GLU A 88 13.21 10.61 19.56
C GLU A 88 12.46 11.94 19.58
N LYS A 89 12.39 12.64 18.46
CA LYS A 89 11.64 13.88 18.31
C LYS A 89 10.14 13.70 18.62
N SER A 90 9.57 12.56 18.28
CA SER A 90 8.17 12.25 18.56
C SER A 90 7.87 12.03 20.05
N GLY A 91 8.88 11.75 20.88
CA GLY A 91 8.75 11.37 22.27
C GLY A 91 8.20 9.94 22.47
N LEU A 92 8.14 9.13 21.42
CA LEU A 92 7.51 7.80 21.41
C LEU A 92 8.53 6.66 21.33
N LYS A 93 9.66 6.83 22.02
CA LYS A 93 10.66 5.76 22.18
C LYS A 93 10.06 4.58 22.94
N ASP A 94 10.56 3.37 22.65
CA ASP A 94 10.12 2.10 23.28
C ASP A 94 8.61 1.82 23.09
N THR A 95 8.04 2.35 22.02
CA THR A 95 6.63 2.16 21.69
C THR A 95 6.34 0.71 21.31
N LYS A 96 5.14 0.26 21.75
CA LYS A 96 4.60 -1.07 21.39
C LYS A 96 3.28 -0.91 20.65
N PHE A 97 3.09 -1.70 19.60
CA PHE A 97 1.79 -1.77 18.92
C PHE A 97 1.58 -3.12 18.25
N ALA A 98 0.33 -3.42 17.86
CA ALA A 98 0.00 -4.60 17.09
C ALA A 98 -0.17 -4.24 15.60
N LEU A 99 0.43 -5.07 14.73
CA LEU A 99 0.17 -5.08 13.30
C LEU A 99 -0.78 -6.25 12.99
N TYR A 100 -1.99 -5.94 12.55
CA TYR A 100 -2.93 -6.95 12.08
C TYR A 100 -2.58 -7.41 10.67
N VAL A 101 -2.55 -8.70 10.48
CA VAL A 101 -2.29 -9.36 9.19
C VAL A 101 -3.37 -10.40 8.97
N ASN A 102 -3.94 -10.48 7.76
CA ASN A 102 -4.81 -11.60 7.44
C ASN A 102 -3.98 -12.89 7.29
N ASP A 103 -4.65 -14.04 7.20
CA ASP A 103 -4.07 -15.39 7.11
C ASP A 103 -3.28 -15.71 5.82
N SER A 104 -2.76 -14.68 5.15
CA SER A 104 -1.90 -14.80 3.97
C SER A 104 -0.46 -15.12 4.36
N PRO A 105 0.10 -16.27 3.93
CA PRO A 105 1.49 -16.61 4.21
C PRO A 105 2.50 -15.56 3.71
N VAL A 106 2.24 -14.96 2.55
CA VAL A 106 3.10 -13.91 1.98
C VAL A 106 3.09 -12.66 2.85
N ARG A 107 1.91 -12.20 3.29
CA ARG A 107 1.81 -11.04 4.17
C ARG A 107 2.43 -11.29 5.54
N LEU A 108 2.36 -12.51 6.05
CA LEU A 108 3.03 -12.88 7.29
C LEU A 108 4.56 -12.76 7.15
N GLN A 109 5.14 -13.23 6.05
CA GLN A 109 6.58 -13.07 5.79
C GLN A 109 6.98 -11.60 5.66
N VAL A 110 6.18 -10.78 4.97
CA VAL A 110 6.38 -9.32 4.90
C VAL A 110 6.37 -8.70 6.30
N ALA A 111 5.38 -9.04 7.12
CA ALA A 111 5.26 -8.54 8.48
C ALA A 111 6.46 -8.93 9.37
N GLN A 112 7.03 -10.11 9.19
CA GLN A 112 8.22 -10.56 9.92
C GLN A 112 9.47 -9.73 9.58
N ILE A 113 9.66 -9.38 8.30
CA ILE A 113 10.75 -8.47 7.89
C ILE A 113 10.54 -7.09 8.51
N ILE A 114 9.32 -6.55 8.43
CA ILE A 114 8.98 -5.25 9.04
C ILE A 114 9.22 -5.28 10.55
N GLN A 115 8.83 -6.36 11.24
CA GLN A 115 9.07 -6.53 12.67
C GLN A 115 10.56 -6.48 13.03
N ALA A 116 11.40 -7.14 12.24
CA ALA A 116 12.84 -7.09 12.43
C ALA A 116 13.40 -5.68 12.25
N ASN A 117 13.02 -5.00 11.16
CA ASN A 117 13.46 -3.62 10.90
C ASN A 117 13.03 -2.64 12.02
N LEU A 118 11.79 -2.74 12.50
CA LEU A 118 11.30 -1.86 13.57
C LEU A 118 12.00 -2.12 14.91
N LYS A 119 12.41 -3.36 15.17
CA LYS A 119 13.20 -3.71 16.36
C LYS A 119 14.56 -3.00 16.36
N ASP A 120 15.19 -2.81 15.20
CA ASP A 120 16.49 -2.13 15.07
C ASP A 120 16.44 -0.63 15.44
N VAL A 121 15.23 -0.06 15.44
CA VAL A 121 14.98 1.32 15.88
C VAL A 121 14.25 1.41 17.22
N GLY A 122 14.19 0.30 17.99
CA GLY A 122 13.63 0.28 19.34
C GLY A 122 12.10 0.19 19.40
N ILE A 123 11.43 -0.20 18.31
CA ILE A 123 9.97 -0.37 18.25
C ILE A 123 9.61 -1.85 18.42
N ASP A 124 8.75 -2.17 19.39
CA ASP A 124 8.23 -3.52 19.65
C ASP A 124 6.88 -3.71 18.92
N MET A 125 6.93 -4.18 17.68
CA MET A 125 5.75 -4.49 16.90
C MET A 125 5.36 -5.96 17.06
N LYS A 126 4.15 -6.22 17.54
CA LYS A 126 3.58 -7.57 17.63
C LYS A 126 2.75 -7.89 16.38
N ILE A 127 2.99 -9.05 15.77
CA ILE A 127 2.18 -9.51 14.64
C ILE A 127 0.97 -10.27 15.19
N GLU A 128 -0.24 -9.89 14.76
CA GLU A 128 -1.49 -10.59 15.06
C GLU A 128 -2.14 -11.06 13.77
N THR A 129 -2.15 -12.38 13.57
CA THR A 129 -2.79 -12.99 12.38
C THR A 129 -4.26 -13.23 12.67
N LEU A 130 -5.10 -12.75 11.76
CA LEU A 130 -6.55 -12.84 11.84
C LEU A 130 -7.12 -13.59 10.63
N GLU A 131 -8.17 -14.38 10.86
CA GLU A 131 -9.02 -14.89 9.78
C GLU A 131 -9.61 -13.73 8.97
N TRP A 132 -9.83 -13.92 7.67
CA TRP A 132 -10.20 -12.85 6.74
C TRP A 132 -11.45 -12.06 7.16
N GLY A 133 -12.53 -12.73 7.59
CA GLY A 133 -13.75 -12.07 8.04
C GLY A 133 -13.53 -11.20 9.28
N THR A 134 -12.82 -11.73 10.27
CA THR A 134 -12.43 -11.02 11.49
C THR A 134 -11.50 -9.83 11.18
N TYR A 135 -10.55 -10.02 10.25
CA TYR A 135 -9.66 -8.95 9.79
C TYR A 135 -10.44 -7.80 9.16
N LEU A 136 -11.41 -8.11 8.28
CA LEU A 136 -12.25 -7.10 7.63
C LEU A 136 -13.10 -6.34 8.65
N GLN A 137 -13.73 -7.06 9.57
CA GLN A 137 -14.57 -6.47 10.61
C GLN A 137 -13.76 -5.51 11.49
N LYS A 138 -12.70 -5.99 12.14
CA LYS A 138 -11.89 -5.18 13.06
C LYS A 138 -11.30 -3.96 12.38
N THR A 139 -10.75 -4.12 11.17
CA THR A 139 -10.17 -3.01 10.44
C THR A 139 -11.21 -2.01 9.95
N GLY A 140 -12.41 -2.45 9.59
CA GLY A 140 -13.54 -1.60 9.21
C GLY A 140 -14.12 -0.78 10.36
N GLU A 141 -14.22 -1.41 11.55
CA GLU A 141 -14.71 -0.76 12.77
C GLU A 141 -13.67 0.20 13.41
N GLY A 142 -12.41 0.15 12.96
CA GLY A 142 -11.31 0.92 13.57
C GLY A 142 -10.74 0.28 14.84
N ASP A 143 -11.06 -1.01 15.09
CA ASP A 143 -10.51 -1.78 16.22
C ASP A 143 -9.13 -2.36 15.87
N PHE A 144 -8.20 -1.46 15.57
CA PHE A 144 -6.79 -1.78 15.28
C PHE A 144 -5.91 -0.56 15.55
N THR A 145 -4.60 -0.77 15.65
CA THR A 145 -3.60 0.31 15.63
C THR A 145 -2.95 0.41 14.25
N ALA A 146 -2.50 -0.71 13.69
CA ALA A 146 -1.97 -0.81 12.33
C ALA A 146 -2.42 -2.13 11.69
N TYR A 147 -2.56 -2.14 10.36
CA TYR A 147 -2.75 -3.38 9.59
C TYR A 147 -1.98 -3.37 8.27
N LEU A 148 -1.56 -4.56 7.83
CA LEU A 148 -0.96 -4.77 6.51
C LEU A 148 -2.05 -5.07 5.50
N GLY A 149 -2.19 -4.23 4.48
CA GLY A 149 -3.21 -4.32 3.45
C GLY A 149 -2.69 -4.00 2.06
N GLY A 150 -3.58 -4.07 1.09
CA GLY A 150 -3.32 -3.69 -0.29
C GLY A 150 -4.57 -3.17 -0.97
N TRP A 151 -4.37 -2.42 -2.04
CA TRP A 151 -5.44 -1.88 -2.86
C TRP A 151 -5.14 -2.07 -4.34
N ILE A 152 -6.14 -2.47 -5.11
CA ILE A 152 -6.08 -2.60 -6.56
C ILE A 152 -6.98 -1.54 -7.17
N SER A 153 -6.46 -0.71 -8.08
CA SER A 153 -7.27 0.21 -8.85
C SER A 153 -7.96 -0.54 -9.99
N GLY A 154 -9.20 -0.97 -9.78
CA GLY A 154 -9.97 -1.75 -10.76
C GLY A 154 -10.37 -0.98 -12.02
N THR A 155 -10.34 0.37 -11.99
CA THR A 155 -10.61 1.23 -13.14
C THR A 155 -9.35 1.88 -13.71
N SER A 156 -8.18 1.60 -13.12
CA SER A 156 -6.90 2.26 -13.45
C SER A 156 -6.97 3.79 -13.32
N ASP A 157 -7.72 4.30 -12.32
CA ASP A 157 -7.89 5.73 -12.05
C ASP A 157 -7.61 6.02 -10.57
N ALA A 158 -6.94 7.15 -10.28
CA ALA A 158 -6.55 7.54 -8.92
C ALA A 158 -7.75 7.87 -8.01
N ASP A 159 -8.91 8.23 -8.57
CA ASP A 159 -10.13 8.50 -7.79
C ASP A 159 -10.52 7.32 -6.92
N ILE A 160 -10.54 6.10 -7.49
CA ILE A 160 -10.91 4.90 -6.72
C ILE A 160 -9.83 4.42 -5.75
N VAL A 161 -8.73 5.15 -5.66
CA VAL A 161 -7.66 4.93 -4.69
C VAL A 161 -7.69 6.00 -3.61
N LEU A 162 -7.59 7.27 -4.00
CA LEU A 162 -7.43 8.40 -3.08
C LEU A 162 -8.72 8.68 -2.29
N TYR A 163 -9.86 8.76 -2.98
CA TYR A 163 -11.13 9.08 -2.33
C TYR A 163 -11.56 8.02 -1.31
N PRO A 164 -11.69 6.72 -1.67
CA PRO A 164 -12.13 5.73 -0.69
C PRO A 164 -11.12 5.47 0.42
N LEU A 165 -9.82 5.59 0.18
CA LEU A 165 -8.82 5.25 1.20
C LEU A 165 -8.47 6.39 2.16
N LEU A 166 -8.62 7.66 1.75
CA LEU A 166 -8.07 8.79 2.50
C LEU A 166 -8.99 9.99 2.65
N ASP A 167 -10.06 10.14 1.84
CA ASP A 167 -11.00 11.24 2.02
C ASP A 167 -11.79 11.08 3.34
N SER A 168 -12.00 12.18 4.08
CA SER A 168 -12.63 12.14 5.39
C SER A 168 -14.10 11.68 5.34
N LYS A 169 -14.81 11.91 4.23
CA LYS A 169 -16.19 11.43 4.03
C LYS A 169 -16.26 9.90 3.87
N SER A 170 -15.12 9.26 3.60
CA SER A 170 -15.00 7.82 3.44
C SER A 170 -14.57 7.09 4.73
N ILE A 171 -14.46 7.79 5.87
CA ILE A 171 -14.03 7.18 7.14
C ILE A 171 -14.92 6.00 7.53
N GLY A 172 -14.30 4.85 7.78
CA GLY A 172 -14.95 3.61 8.19
C GLY A 172 -14.96 2.55 7.11
N PHE A 173 -15.92 1.60 7.20
CA PHE A 173 -16.07 0.52 6.23
C PHE A 173 -16.98 0.96 5.06
N PRO A 174 -16.61 0.66 3.78
CA PRO A 174 -15.44 -0.09 3.35
C PRO A 174 -14.18 0.77 3.10
N GLY A 175 -14.22 2.06 3.40
CA GLY A 175 -13.32 3.09 2.90
C GLY A 175 -12.10 3.39 3.77
N ASN A 176 -11.98 4.67 4.19
CA ASN A 176 -10.84 5.25 4.91
C ASN A 176 -10.71 4.67 6.32
N ARG A 177 -10.05 3.53 6.41
CA ARG A 177 -9.79 2.84 7.69
C ARG A 177 -8.67 3.50 8.48
N ALA A 178 -7.79 4.28 7.81
CA ALA A 178 -6.78 5.09 8.50
C ALA A 178 -7.43 6.16 9.40
N ARG A 179 -8.71 6.47 9.19
CA ARG A 179 -9.46 7.53 9.88
C ARG A 179 -8.78 8.90 9.70
N TYR A 180 -8.08 9.02 8.57
CA TYR A 180 -7.38 10.23 8.19
C TYR A 180 -8.38 11.32 7.80
N SER A 181 -8.12 12.53 8.27
CA SER A 181 -8.90 13.72 7.95
C SER A 181 -7.97 14.91 7.77
N ASN A 182 -7.96 15.46 6.56
CA ASN A 182 -7.25 16.68 6.21
C ASN A 182 -8.06 17.46 5.18
N PRO A 183 -8.61 18.63 5.53
CA PRO A 183 -9.45 19.42 4.61
C PRO A 183 -8.75 19.84 3.32
N GLU A 184 -7.43 20.01 3.31
CA GLU A 184 -6.67 20.34 2.10
C GLU A 184 -6.61 19.12 1.16
N PHE A 185 -6.41 17.91 1.71
CA PHE A 185 -6.45 16.67 0.95
C PHE A 185 -7.84 16.44 0.35
N ASP A 186 -8.88 16.54 1.19
CA ASP A 186 -10.27 16.33 0.79
C ASP A 186 -10.65 17.28 -0.36
N LYS A 187 -10.28 18.57 -0.25
CA LYS A 187 -10.50 19.57 -1.30
C LYS A 187 -9.87 19.17 -2.63
N GLU A 188 -8.63 18.70 -2.63
CA GLU A 188 -7.94 18.31 -3.86
C GLU A 188 -8.58 17.07 -4.49
N VAL A 189 -8.90 16.04 -3.69
CA VAL A 189 -9.55 14.83 -4.21
C VAL A 189 -10.95 15.13 -4.74
N GLU A 190 -11.75 15.92 -4.03
CA GLU A 190 -13.09 16.30 -4.48
C GLU A 190 -13.06 17.17 -5.73
N ALA A 191 -12.08 18.10 -5.85
CA ALA A 191 -11.89 18.89 -7.07
C ALA A 191 -11.51 18.02 -8.28
N ALA A 192 -10.63 17.01 -8.09
CA ALA A 192 -10.29 16.06 -9.15
C ALA A 192 -11.52 15.33 -9.70
N ARG A 193 -12.53 15.05 -8.87
CA ARG A 193 -13.75 14.34 -9.28
C ARG A 193 -14.68 15.16 -10.16
N VAL A 194 -14.61 16.48 -10.08
CA VAL A 194 -15.46 17.42 -10.87
C VAL A 194 -14.67 18.18 -11.93
N ALA A 195 -13.35 17.98 -12.02
CA ALA A 195 -12.50 18.61 -13.00
C ALA A 195 -12.94 18.29 -14.44
N LEU A 196 -12.91 19.29 -15.32
CA LEU A 196 -13.43 19.20 -16.68
C LEU A 196 -12.38 18.71 -17.69
N SER A 197 -11.09 18.73 -17.32
CA SER A 197 -10.00 18.24 -18.17
C SER A 197 -9.12 17.21 -17.48
N PRO A 198 -8.51 16.29 -18.24
CA PRO A 198 -7.54 15.33 -17.68
C PRO A 198 -6.34 16.01 -17.04
N GLU A 199 -5.90 17.14 -17.53
CA GLU A 199 -4.75 17.90 -17.04
C GLU A 199 -5.06 18.51 -15.67
N GLU A 200 -6.19 19.18 -15.54
CA GLU A 200 -6.69 19.73 -14.27
C GLU A 200 -6.86 18.61 -13.24
N ARG A 201 -7.43 17.49 -13.64
CA ARG A 201 -7.62 16.31 -12.81
C ARG A 201 -6.29 15.73 -12.28
N LYS A 202 -5.27 15.65 -13.15
CA LYS A 202 -3.93 15.20 -12.74
C LYS A 202 -3.27 16.15 -11.74
N GLU A 203 -3.45 17.46 -11.91
CA GLU A 203 -2.86 18.44 -10.98
C GLU A 203 -3.46 18.30 -9.58
N HIS A 204 -4.76 18.10 -9.47
CA HIS A 204 -5.42 17.83 -8.19
C HIS A 204 -4.95 16.51 -7.57
N PHE A 205 -4.87 15.43 -8.34
CA PHE A 205 -4.34 14.15 -7.84
C PHE A 205 -2.88 14.24 -7.40
N LYS A 206 -2.06 15.03 -8.09
CA LYS A 206 -0.68 15.31 -7.69
C LYS A 206 -0.65 15.98 -6.32
N ASN A 207 -1.43 17.06 -6.13
CA ASN A 207 -1.49 17.79 -4.87
C ASN A 207 -1.95 16.88 -3.71
N ALA A 208 -3.00 16.09 -3.93
CA ALA A 208 -3.47 15.12 -2.95
C ALA A 208 -2.40 14.09 -2.56
N GLN A 209 -1.65 13.56 -3.53
CA GLN A 209 -0.55 12.62 -3.26
C GLN A 209 0.58 13.26 -2.45
N ILE A 210 0.94 14.51 -2.74
CA ILE A 210 1.96 15.26 -1.97
C ILE A 210 1.51 15.43 -0.51
N ILE A 211 0.24 15.82 -0.29
CA ILE A 211 -0.32 15.99 1.05
C ILE A 211 -0.33 14.65 1.81
N ALA A 212 -0.84 13.59 1.17
CA ALA A 212 -0.89 12.26 1.78
C ALA A 212 0.49 11.71 2.14
N GLN A 213 1.49 11.88 1.26
CA GLN A 213 2.87 11.49 1.55
C GLN A 213 3.43 12.26 2.74
N ASN A 214 3.22 13.58 2.79
CA ASN A 214 3.67 14.41 3.90
C ASN A 214 3.04 14.01 5.23
N ASP A 215 1.76 13.62 5.25
CA ASP A 215 1.04 13.24 6.46
C ASP A 215 1.23 11.77 6.86
N SER A 216 1.60 10.93 5.89
CA SER A 216 1.93 9.51 6.08
C SER A 216 0.86 8.71 6.85
N PRO A 217 -0.45 8.78 6.50
CA PRO A 217 -1.46 7.93 7.12
C PRO A 217 -1.32 6.47 6.69
N LEU A 218 -0.67 6.25 5.55
CA LEU A 218 -0.29 4.94 5.02
C LEU A 218 1.24 4.90 4.84
N ILE A 219 1.85 3.78 5.21
CA ILE A 219 3.22 3.47 4.81
C ILE A 219 3.13 2.63 3.55
N VAL A 220 3.35 3.24 2.40
CA VAL A 220 3.35 2.52 1.13
C VAL A 220 4.61 1.67 1.02
N LEU A 221 4.45 0.40 0.65
CA LEU A 221 5.54 -0.57 0.65
C LEU A 221 6.04 -0.86 -0.75
N TYR A 222 5.22 -1.50 -1.55
CA TYR A 222 5.62 -1.92 -2.90
C TYR A 222 4.44 -2.09 -3.84
N ASN A 223 4.77 -1.99 -5.14
CA ASN A 223 3.93 -2.40 -6.25
C ASN A 223 4.42 -3.76 -6.73
N LYS A 224 3.57 -4.78 -6.63
CA LYS A 224 3.94 -6.15 -7.01
C LYS A 224 3.63 -6.44 -8.48
N ASN A 225 4.39 -7.36 -9.04
CA ASN A 225 3.98 -8.03 -10.27
C ASN A 225 3.00 -9.16 -9.95
N GLU A 226 2.08 -9.42 -10.86
CA GLU A 226 1.35 -10.67 -10.89
C GLU A 226 2.15 -11.72 -11.66
N ASN A 227 2.25 -12.91 -11.09
CA ASN A 227 2.97 -14.02 -11.70
C ASN A 227 1.96 -15.11 -12.09
N ILE A 228 1.80 -15.34 -13.39
CA ILE A 228 0.83 -16.28 -13.93
C ILE A 228 1.57 -17.38 -14.71
N GLY A 229 1.38 -18.63 -14.29
CA GLY A 229 1.82 -19.79 -15.04
C GLY A 229 0.76 -20.21 -16.06
N ILE A 230 1.07 -20.13 -17.36
CA ILE A 230 0.15 -20.50 -18.44
C ILE A 230 0.65 -21.74 -19.14
N ASN A 231 -0.21 -22.77 -19.29
CA ASN A 231 0.13 -23.93 -20.08
C ASN A 231 0.36 -23.53 -21.55
N LYS A 232 1.45 -23.99 -22.17
CA LYS A 232 1.82 -23.67 -23.56
C LYS A 232 0.76 -24.04 -24.60
N ARG A 233 -0.17 -24.92 -24.24
CA ARG A 233 -1.34 -25.25 -25.07
C ARG A 233 -2.42 -24.17 -25.07
N VAL A 234 -2.42 -23.26 -24.08
CA VAL A 234 -3.37 -22.15 -24.01
C VAL A 234 -2.92 -21.03 -24.93
N LYS A 235 -3.83 -20.56 -25.78
CA LYS A 235 -3.64 -19.42 -26.68
C LYS A 235 -4.70 -18.37 -26.39
N GLY A 236 -4.45 -17.11 -26.79
CA GLY A 236 -5.41 -16.01 -26.65
C GLY A 236 -5.55 -15.45 -25.24
N PHE A 237 -4.60 -15.74 -24.33
CA PHE A 237 -4.57 -15.07 -23.04
C PHE A 237 -4.08 -13.63 -23.20
N GLU A 238 -4.87 -12.69 -22.67
CA GLU A 238 -4.53 -11.26 -22.60
C GLU A 238 -4.39 -10.87 -21.13
N TYR A 239 -3.22 -10.33 -20.77
CA TYR A 239 -2.97 -9.83 -19.42
C TYR A 239 -3.73 -8.54 -19.16
N ASP A 240 -4.36 -8.43 -18.00
CA ASP A 240 -5.02 -7.20 -17.53
C ASP A 240 -4.37 -6.77 -16.21
N PRO A 241 -3.77 -5.57 -16.10
CA PRO A 241 -3.08 -5.10 -14.89
C PRO A 241 -4.01 -4.90 -13.69
N THR A 242 -5.33 -4.83 -13.91
CA THR A 242 -6.34 -4.80 -12.84
C THR A 242 -6.61 -6.18 -12.23
N THR A 243 -5.93 -7.22 -12.73
CA THR A 243 -6.13 -8.64 -12.39
C THR A 243 -7.52 -9.21 -12.78
N MET A 244 -8.30 -8.47 -13.55
CA MET A 244 -9.60 -8.90 -14.06
C MET A 244 -9.45 -9.47 -15.48
N HIS A 245 -8.77 -10.62 -15.59
CA HIS A 245 -8.46 -11.23 -16.88
C HIS A 245 -9.69 -11.68 -17.64
N LYS A 246 -9.66 -11.50 -18.97
CA LYS A 246 -10.74 -11.89 -19.88
C LYS A 246 -10.41 -13.24 -20.51
N PHE A 247 -11.25 -14.24 -20.30
CA PHE A 247 -11.03 -15.62 -20.76
C PHE A 247 -11.80 -16.00 -22.04
N LYS A 248 -12.62 -15.08 -22.60
CA LYS A 248 -13.50 -15.40 -23.72
C LYS A 248 -12.76 -15.80 -25.02
N ASN A 249 -11.50 -15.38 -25.16
CA ASN A 249 -10.67 -15.62 -26.36
C ASN A 249 -9.68 -16.79 -26.16
N LEU A 250 -9.78 -17.54 -25.04
CA LEU A 250 -8.89 -18.64 -24.75
C LEU A 250 -9.22 -19.85 -25.64
N GLU A 251 -8.17 -20.43 -26.21
CA GLU A 251 -8.19 -21.68 -26.96
C GLU A 251 -7.18 -22.66 -26.37
N ILE A 252 -7.49 -23.95 -26.40
CA ILE A 252 -6.58 -25.04 -26.03
C ILE A 252 -6.18 -25.77 -27.30
N LYS A 253 -4.89 -25.79 -27.63
CA LYS A 253 -4.32 -26.49 -28.80
C LYS A 253 -3.51 -27.69 -28.37
#